data_c07a5469acc6bb74cc7afb1c3a975fa0
#
_entry.id   c07a5469acc6bb74cc7afb1c3a975fa0
#
_cell.length_a   1.000
_cell.length_b   1.000
_cell.length_c   1.000
_cell.angle_alpha   90.00
_cell.angle_beta   90.00
_cell.angle_gamma   90.00
#
_symmetry.space_group_name_H-M   'P 1'
#
loop_
_entity.id
_entity.type
_entity.pdbx_description
1 polymer ?
#
loop_
_entity_poly.entity_id
_entity_poly.type
_entity_poly.pdbx_seq_one_letter_code
_entity_poly.pdbx_strand_id
1 'polypeptide(L)'
;MSESRYDYIVCGAGTAGCLLANRLSADPGKRVLLVEAGGNDDYVWVHIPVGYLYCIGNPRTDWLYATDPDPGLNGRSLRYPRGKVLGGCSSINGMIYMRGQARDYDGWACATGDDAWRWDSVLPYFKFHEDHHLGAQALHGARGEGPGGAIPDDIPPGLYRRLLAHRGAGAEWRVERQRLRWDILDAFAQAAQQAGIPAC
;
A
#
# COMPACT_ATOMS: atom_id res chain seq x y z
N MET A 1 -22.91 -0.92 -33.13
CA MET A 1 -22.00 -0.49 -32.01
C MET A 1 -21.10 -1.69 -31.72
N SER A 2 -19.78 -1.58 -31.91
CA SER A 2 -18.87 -2.68 -31.60
C SER A 2 -18.84 -2.87 -30.08
N GLU A 3 -19.16 -4.06 -29.61
CA GLU A 3 -19.01 -4.42 -28.19
C GLU A 3 -17.55 -4.30 -27.83
N SER A 4 -17.26 -3.45 -26.83
CA SER A 4 -15.92 -3.33 -26.27
C SER A 4 -15.68 -4.56 -25.39
N ARG A 5 -14.80 -5.48 -25.82
CA ARG A 5 -14.37 -6.63 -25.00
C ARG A 5 -13.13 -6.26 -24.23
N TYR A 6 -13.07 -6.66 -22.98
CA TYR A 6 -11.91 -6.53 -22.09
C TYR A 6 -11.49 -7.92 -21.60
N ASP A 7 -10.18 -8.14 -21.45
CA ASP A 7 -9.64 -9.37 -20.88
C ASP A 7 -9.77 -9.36 -19.35
N TYR A 8 -9.63 -8.17 -18.75
CA TYR A 8 -9.74 -7.96 -17.31
C TYR A 8 -10.56 -6.73 -16.99
N ILE A 9 -11.36 -6.82 -15.93
CA ILE A 9 -12.06 -5.69 -15.33
C ILE A 9 -11.62 -5.60 -13.86
N VAL A 10 -10.99 -4.48 -13.51
CA VAL A 10 -10.54 -4.18 -12.14
C VAL A 10 -11.51 -3.18 -11.53
N CYS A 11 -12.21 -3.59 -10.48
CA CYS A 11 -13.20 -2.75 -9.79
C CYS A 11 -12.53 -2.04 -8.61
N GLY A 12 -12.51 -0.72 -8.67
CA GLY A 12 -11.88 0.17 -7.71
C GLY A 12 -10.45 0.55 -8.10
N ALA A 13 -10.20 1.83 -8.32
CA ALA A 13 -8.88 2.39 -8.59
C ALA A 13 -8.18 2.85 -7.30
N GLY A 14 -8.29 2.07 -6.24
CA GLY A 14 -7.49 2.24 -5.03
C GLY A 14 -6.06 1.71 -5.22
N THR A 15 -5.28 1.66 -4.14
CA THR A 15 -3.88 1.22 -4.14
C THR A 15 -3.68 -0.12 -4.85
N ALA A 16 -4.46 -1.15 -4.49
CA ALA A 16 -4.36 -2.49 -5.07
C ALA A 16 -4.86 -2.52 -6.52
N GLY A 17 -5.97 -1.84 -6.82
CA GLY A 17 -6.55 -1.82 -8.17
C GLY A 17 -5.65 -1.10 -9.18
N CYS A 18 -5.06 0.02 -8.82
CA CYS A 18 -4.07 0.71 -9.64
C CYS A 18 -2.86 -0.18 -9.93
N LEU A 19 -2.34 -0.88 -8.92
CA LEU A 19 -1.24 -1.83 -9.07
C LEU A 19 -1.59 -2.97 -10.00
N LEU A 20 -2.76 -3.60 -9.81
CA LEU A 20 -3.22 -4.69 -10.67
C LEU A 20 -3.43 -4.22 -12.10
N ALA A 21 -4.09 -3.08 -12.31
CA ALA A 21 -4.32 -2.52 -13.63
C ALA A 21 -2.99 -2.26 -14.35
N ASN A 22 -2.00 -1.67 -13.66
CA ASN A 22 -0.67 -1.43 -14.19
C ASN A 22 0.02 -2.73 -14.62
N ARG A 23 0.00 -3.75 -13.78
CA ARG A 23 0.66 -5.05 -14.07
C ARG A 23 -0.03 -5.83 -15.18
N LEU A 24 -1.37 -5.87 -15.18
CA LEU A 24 -2.14 -6.60 -16.19
C LEU A 24 -2.08 -5.95 -17.56
N SER A 25 -2.05 -4.60 -17.63
CA SER A 25 -1.93 -3.86 -18.89
C SER A 25 -0.51 -3.82 -19.45
N ALA A 26 0.45 -4.34 -18.73
CA ALA A 26 1.83 -4.46 -19.20
C ALA A 26 1.98 -5.38 -20.42
N ASP A 27 1.06 -6.34 -20.61
CA ASP A 27 0.94 -7.12 -21.83
C ASP A 27 0.10 -6.32 -22.85
N PRO A 28 0.69 -5.80 -23.95
CA PRO A 28 -0.04 -5.00 -24.94
C PRO A 28 -1.15 -5.79 -25.67
N GLY A 29 -1.13 -7.12 -25.60
CA GLY A 29 -2.18 -7.99 -26.10
C GLY A 29 -3.40 -8.06 -25.19
N LYS A 30 -3.36 -7.44 -24.00
CA LYS A 30 -4.44 -7.45 -23.02
C LYS A 30 -5.12 -6.09 -22.90
N ARG A 31 -6.44 -6.13 -22.88
CA ARG A 31 -7.27 -4.96 -22.63
C ARG A 31 -7.78 -4.99 -21.20
N VAL A 32 -7.38 -4.01 -20.41
CA VAL A 32 -7.75 -3.89 -19.00
C VAL A 32 -8.69 -2.70 -18.83
N LEU A 33 -9.83 -2.91 -18.20
CA LEU A 33 -10.73 -1.87 -17.78
C LEU A 33 -10.57 -1.65 -16.27
N LEU A 34 -10.20 -0.44 -15.88
CA LEU A 34 -10.22 -0.01 -14.48
C LEU A 34 -11.45 0.86 -14.24
N VAL A 35 -12.28 0.45 -13.28
CA VAL A 35 -13.55 1.13 -12.95
C VAL A 35 -13.41 1.74 -11.55
N GLU A 36 -13.68 3.04 -11.44
CA GLU A 36 -13.64 3.78 -10.17
C GLU A 36 -14.99 4.47 -9.91
N ALA A 37 -15.47 4.40 -8.67
CA ALA A 37 -16.72 5.02 -8.27
C ALA A 37 -16.59 6.51 -7.97
N GLY A 38 -15.38 6.96 -7.58
CA GLY A 38 -15.05 8.34 -7.30
C GLY A 38 -14.65 9.12 -8.54
N GLY A 39 -14.33 10.40 -8.33
CA GLY A 39 -13.81 11.29 -9.37
C GLY A 39 -12.30 11.15 -9.56
N ASN A 40 -11.76 12.03 -10.41
CA ASN A 40 -10.32 12.17 -10.60
C ASN A 40 -9.66 12.76 -9.33
N ASP A 41 -8.35 12.56 -9.24
CA ASP A 41 -7.49 13.05 -8.16
C ASP A 41 -7.02 14.51 -8.39
N ASP A 42 -7.76 15.29 -9.18
CA ASP A 42 -7.46 16.68 -9.53
C ASP A 42 -7.76 17.69 -8.41
N TYR A 43 -8.21 17.22 -7.24
CA TYR A 43 -8.39 18.07 -6.08
C TYR A 43 -7.05 18.43 -5.46
N VAL A 44 -6.71 19.72 -5.41
CA VAL A 44 -5.39 20.22 -5.02
C VAL A 44 -4.86 19.62 -3.71
N TRP A 45 -5.72 19.37 -2.75
CA TRP A 45 -5.35 18.82 -1.44
C TRP A 45 -4.90 17.36 -1.49
N VAL A 46 -5.23 16.60 -2.54
CA VAL A 46 -4.70 15.25 -2.74
C VAL A 46 -3.18 15.30 -2.98
N HIS A 47 -2.69 16.37 -3.61
CA HIS A 47 -1.28 16.52 -4.01
C HIS A 47 -0.42 17.27 -2.98
N ILE A 48 -1.01 17.73 -1.88
CA ILE A 48 -0.31 18.42 -0.79
C ILE A 48 -0.29 17.50 0.43
N PRO A 49 0.87 17.15 1.00
CA PRO A 49 0.96 16.18 2.09
C PRO A 49 0.01 16.44 3.28
N VAL A 50 -0.09 17.67 3.75
CA VAL A 50 -1.04 18.05 4.83
C VAL A 50 -2.50 18.07 4.37
N GLY A 51 -2.73 18.00 3.07
CA GLY A 51 -4.05 18.12 2.43
C GLY A 51 -5.02 16.99 2.78
N TYR A 52 -4.51 15.85 3.28
CA TYR A 52 -5.38 14.75 3.73
C TYR A 52 -6.41 15.24 4.77
N LEU A 53 -6.10 16.25 5.56
CA LEU A 53 -7.02 16.87 6.52
C LEU A 53 -8.24 17.51 5.85
N TYR A 54 -8.14 17.91 4.59
CA TYR A 54 -9.23 18.47 3.78
C TYR A 54 -9.90 17.44 2.87
N CYS A 55 -9.28 16.25 2.74
CA CYS A 55 -9.81 15.13 1.95
C CYS A 55 -10.69 14.23 2.80
N ILE A 56 -10.28 13.96 4.05
CA ILE A 56 -11.07 13.16 5.02
C ILE A 56 -12.30 13.94 5.44
N GLY A 57 -13.47 13.31 5.35
CA GLY A 57 -14.76 13.92 5.65
C GLY A 57 -15.31 14.83 4.53
N ASN A 58 -14.65 14.89 3.38
CA ASN A 58 -15.09 15.64 2.22
C ASN A 58 -15.86 14.71 1.26
N PRO A 59 -17.13 14.97 0.93
CA PRO A 59 -17.94 14.11 0.07
C PRO A 59 -17.41 13.97 -1.36
N ARG A 60 -16.49 14.86 -1.78
CA ARG A 60 -15.80 14.77 -3.06
C ARG A 60 -14.79 13.61 -3.10
N THR A 61 -14.16 13.29 -1.96
CA THR A 61 -13.02 12.38 -1.86
C THR A 61 -13.20 11.25 -0.86
N ASP A 62 -14.26 11.29 -0.05
CA ASP A 62 -14.53 10.34 1.03
C ASP A 62 -15.95 9.77 0.91
N TRP A 63 -16.12 8.47 1.15
CA TRP A 63 -17.41 7.80 1.22
C TRP A 63 -18.24 8.19 2.44
N LEU A 64 -17.63 8.84 3.43
CA LEU A 64 -18.26 9.30 4.68
C LEU A 64 -18.88 8.15 5.50
N TYR A 65 -18.30 6.96 5.46
CA TYR A 65 -18.80 5.86 6.25
C TYR A 65 -18.65 6.12 7.75
N ALA A 66 -19.54 5.49 8.51
CA ALA A 66 -19.48 5.39 9.96
C ALA A 66 -19.69 3.93 10.35
N THR A 67 -19.08 3.51 11.45
CA THR A 67 -19.33 2.20 12.03
C THR A 67 -20.70 2.17 12.69
N ASP A 68 -21.27 0.98 12.86
CA ASP A 68 -22.37 0.79 13.78
C ASP A 68 -21.91 1.09 15.22
N PRO A 69 -22.84 1.45 16.15
CA PRO A 69 -22.51 1.63 17.54
C PRO A 69 -21.89 0.33 18.11
N ASP A 70 -20.72 0.45 18.75
CA ASP A 70 -20.00 -0.68 19.31
C ASP A 70 -20.09 -0.66 20.84
N PRO A 71 -20.60 -1.72 21.49
CA PRO A 71 -20.65 -1.83 22.96
C PRO A 71 -19.27 -1.69 23.61
N GLY A 72 -18.20 -2.20 23.00
CA GLY A 72 -16.81 -2.06 23.47
C GLY A 72 -16.30 -0.63 23.44
N LEU A 73 -16.97 0.27 22.70
CA LEU A 73 -16.69 1.68 22.61
C LEU A 73 -17.74 2.55 23.33
N ASN A 74 -18.41 2.03 24.35
CA ASN A 74 -19.52 2.70 25.07
C ASN A 74 -20.66 3.12 24.14
N GLY A 75 -21.01 2.32 23.16
CA GLY A 75 -22.08 2.59 22.19
C GLY A 75 -21.74 3.67 21.16
N ARG A 76 -20.49 4.07 21.02
CA ARG A 76 -20.09 5.10 20.05
C ARG A 76 -20.00 4.52 18.65
N SER A 77 -20.45 5.30 17.69
CA SER A 77 -20.15 5.16 16.26
C SER A 77 -18.93 5.99 15.92
N LEU A 78 -18.01 5.45 15.14
CA LEU A 78 -16.80 6.12 14.69
C LEU A 78 -16.90 6.46 13.21
N ARG A 79 -16.38 7.61 12.80
CA ARG A 79 -16.14 7.90 11.39
C ARG A 79 -15.13 6.91 10.85
N TYR A 80 -15.42 6.37 9.66
CA TYR A 80 -14.57 5.38 9.00
C TYR A 80 -14.20 5.84 7.58
N PRO A 81 -13.26 6.78 7.44
CA PRO A 81 -12.91 7.37 6.15
C PRO A 81 -12.45 6.32 5.15
N ARG A 82 -12.99 6.39 3.95
CA ARG A 82 -12.57 5.58 2.80
C ARG A 82 -12.57 6.45 1.55
N GLY A 83 -11.47 6.40 0.79
CA GLY A 83 -11.33 7.19 -0.41
C GLY A 83 -12.37 6.86 -1.47
N LYS A 84 -13.03 7.90 -2.00
CA LYS A 84 -13.94 7.88 -3.15
C LYS A 84 -13.36 8.76 -4.25
N VAL A 85 -12.21 8.35 -4.75
CA VAL A 85 -11.41 9.13 -5.70
C VAL A 85 -10.39 8.18 -6.35
N LEU A 86 -9.87 8.53 -7.52
CA LEU A 86 -8.75 7.84 -8.13
C LEU A 86 -7.57 7.76 -7.15
N GLY A 87 -7.01 6.57 -6.94
CA GLY A 87 -6.05 6.27 -5.88
C GLY A 87 -6.70 5.78 -4.57
N GLY A 88 -8.01 5.95 -4.39
CA GLY A 88 -8.74 5.46 -3.22
C GLY A 88 -8.18 6.00 -1.90
N CYS A 89 -7.97 5.12 -0.93
CA CYS A 89 -7.44 5.52 0.38
C CYS A 89 -6.00 6.04 0.30
N SER A 90 -5.19 5.67 -0.69
CA SER A 90 -3.84 6.26 -0.84
C SER A 90 -3.86 7.75 -1.21
N SER A 91 -4.98 8.24 -1.77
CA SER A 91 -5.17 9.67 -2.06
C SER A 91 -5.61 10.51 -0.84
N ILE A 92 -6.06 9.88 0.24
CA ILE A 92 -6.60 10.58 1.41
C ILE A 92 -5.99 10.15 2.76
N ASN A 93 -5.05 9.21 2.78
CA ASN A 93 -4.43 8.74 4.03
C ASN A 93 -3.40 9.74 4.59
N GLY A 94 -3.00 9.55 5.83
CA GLY A 94 -1.99 10.37 6.50
C GLY A 94 -0.54 10.02 6.13
N MET A 95 -0.31 9.24 5.08
CA MET A 95 1.02 8.90 4.52
C MET A 95 1.97 8.22 5.51
N ILE A 96 1.43 7.48 6.48
CA ILE A 96 2.24 6.67 7.38
C ILE A 96 2.49 5.34 6.69
N TYR A 97 3.77 5.03 6.44
CA TYR A 97 4.19 3.76 5.88
C TYR A 97 4.70 2.85 7.01
N MET A 98 3.86 1.90 7.39
CA MET A 98 4.15 0.92 8.43
C MET A 98 3.72 -0.46 7.99
N ARG A 99 4.46 -1.47 8.44
CA ARG A 99 4.09 -2.89 8.31
C ARG A 99 3.71 -3.43 9.68
N GLY A 100 2.99 -4.55 9.69
CA GLY A 100 2.81 -5.35 10.89
C GLY A 100 4.14 -5.91 11.40
N GLN A 101 4.18 -6.34 12.65
CA GLN A 101 5.32 -7.05 13.21
C GLN A 101 5.36 -8.48 12.65
N ALA A 102 6.54 -9.11 12.63
CA ALA A 102 6.69 -10.49 12.17
C ALA A 102 5.68 -11.44 12.81
N ARG A 103 5.48 -11.33 14.12
CA ARG A 103 4.52 -12.15 14.86
C ARG A 103 3.06 -12.00 14.43
N ASP A 104 2.68 -10.86 13.83
CA ASP A 104 1.31 -10.66 13.35
C ASP A 104 1.05 -11.56 12.14
N TYR A 105 2.01 -11.65 11.23
CA TYR A 105 1.97 -12.53 10.06
C TYR A 105 2.11 -14.00 10.46
N ASP A 106 3.01 -14.32 11.38
CA ASP A 106 3.17 -15.68 11.91
C ASP A 106 1.90 -16.14 12.64
N GLY A 107 1.21 -15.21 13.32
CA GLY A 107 -0.10 -15.45 13.91
C GLY A 107 -1.17 -15.78 12.86
N TRP A 108 -1.17 -15.09 11.72
CA TRP A 108 -2.06 -15.42 10.60
C TRP A 108 -1.73 -16.78 9.98
N ALA A 109 -0.47 -17.10 9.79
CA ALA A 109 -0.05 -18.42 9.32
C ALA A 109 -0.55 -19.52 10.25
N CYS A 110 -0.42 -19.33 11.55
CA CYS A 110 -0.93 -20.27 12.56
C CYS A 110 -2.47 -20.39 12.51
N ALA A 111 -3.19 -19.27 12.42
CA ALA A 111 -4.64 -19.25 12.42
C ALA A 111 -5.27 -19.85 11.16
N THR A 112 -4.61 -19.71 10.00
CA THR A 112 -5.07 -20.22 8.70
C THR A 112 -4.52 -21.60 8.37
N GLY A 113 -3.43 -22.02 9.03
CA GLY A 113 -2.69 -23.23 8.66
C GLY A 113 -1.89 -23.09 7.36
N ASP A 114 -1.63 -21.85 6.90
CA ASP A 114 -0.96 -21.55 5.64
C ASP A 114 0.34 -20.77 5.89
N ASP A 115 1.48 -21.44 5.70
CA ASP A 115 2.82 -20.86 5.88
C ASP A 115 3.17 -19.75 4.88
N ALA A 116 2.39 -19.57 3.81
CA ALA A 116 2.55 -18.44 2.90
C ALA A 116 2.35 -17.08 3.59
N TRP A 117 1.63 -17.06 4.72
CA TRP A 117 1.45 -15.86 5.54
C TRP A 117 2.57 -15.57 6.53
N ARG A 118 3.56 -16.47 6.71
CA ARG A 118 4.69 -16.21 7.60
C ARG A 118 5.46 -14.97 7.19
N TRP A 119 6.05 -14.31 8.17
CA TRP A 119 6.86 -13.12 7.93
C TRP A 119 7.90 -13.31 6.84
N ASP A 120 8.67 -14.40 6.92
CA ASP A 120 9.72 -14.68 5.93
C ASP A 120 9.17 -14.91 4.52
N SER A 121 7.93 -15.40 4.41
CA SER A 121 7.25 -15.60 3.13
C SER A 121 6.71 -14.28 2.56
N VAL A 122 6.19 -13.36 3.39
CA VAL A 122 5.58 -12.10 2.93
C VAL A 122 6.59 -10.96 2.76
N LEU A 123 7.70 -10.96 3.50
CA LEU A 123 8.72 -9.91 3.44
C LEU A 123 9.28 -9.67 2.02
N PRO A 124 9.58 -10.69 1.21
CA PRO A 124 10.03 -10.51 -0.16
C PRO A 124 9.04 -9.70 -1.02
N TYR A 125 7.73 -9.88 -0.83
CA TYR A 125 6.71 -9.11 -1.55
C TYR A 125 6.70 -7.65 -1.13
N PHE A 126 6.84 -7.36 0.15
CA PHE A 126 6.98 -5.98 0.63
C PHE A 126 8.19 -5.28 0.03
N LYS A 127 9.34 -5.95 0.01
CA LYS A 127 10.57 -5.41 -0.58
C LYS A 127 10.46 -5.26 -2.10
N PHE A 128 9.72 -6.14 -2.76
CA PHE A 128 9.61 -6.16 -4.21
C PHE A 128 8.96 -4.91 -4.79
N HIS A 129 7.91 -4.37 -4.18
CA HIS A 129 7.22 -3.19 -4.70
C HIS A 129 7.70 -1.86 -4.09
N GLU A 130 8.57 -1.90 -3.09
CA GLU A 130 9.05 -0.73 -2.37
C GLU A 130 10.25 -0.07 -3.07
N ASP A 131 10.28 1.27 -3.04
CA ASP A 131 11.42 2.11 -3.37
C ASP A 131 11.74 2.99 -2.16
N HIS A 132 12.52 2.46 -1.22
CA HIS A 132 12.83 3.15 0.02
C HIS A 132 13.95 4.17 -0.16
N HIS A 133 13.82 5.37 0.41
CA HIS A 133 14.76 6.48 0.25
C HIS A 133 16.19 6.17 0.74
N LEU A 134 16.37 5.22 1.64
CA LEU A 134 17.68 4.76 2.11
C LEU A 134 18.25 3.60 1.29
N GLY A 135 17.57 3.20 0.20
CA GLY A 135 17.99 2.06 -0.60
C GLY A 135 17.64 0.71 0.02
N ALA A 136 18.19 -0.37 -0.55
CA ALA A 136 17.94 -1.72 -0.09
C ALA A 136 18.56 -2.00 1.28
N GLN A 137 17.78 -2.61 2.14
CA GLN A 137 18.16 -3.01 3.49
C GLN A 137 17.56 -4.37 3.84
N ALA A 138 17.87 -4.90 5.02
CA ALA A 138 17.30 -6.16 5.50
C ALA A 138 15.76 -6.17 5.41
N LEU A 139 15.12 -5.06 5.79
CA LEU A 139 13.67 -4.93 5.82
C LEU A 139 13.09 -4.09 4.65
N HIS A 140 13.90 -3.38 3.88
CA HIS A 140 13.44 -2.46 2.86
C HIS A 140 13.96 -2.81 1.47
N GLY A 141 13.13 -2.55 0.45
CA GLY A 141 13.48 -2.67 -0.95
C GLY A 141 13.98 -1.36 -1.54
N ALA A 142 14.71 -1.44 -2.66
CA ALA A 142 15.13 -0.29 -3.43
C ALA A 142 14.72 -0.41 -4.88
N ARG A 143 14.68 0.73 -5.56
CA ARG A 143 14.42 0.80 -7.00
C ARG A 143 15.40 -0.06 -7.79
N GLY A 144 14.87 -0.94 -8.63
CA GLY A 144 15.68 -1.77 -9.53
C GLY A 144 16.27 -3.02 -8.90
N GLU A 145 16.22 -3.17 -7.59
CA GLU A 145 16.56 -4.42 -6.93
C GLU A 145 15.31 -5.30 -6.87
N GLY A 146 15.35 -6.41 -7.61
CA GLY A 146 14.45 -7.53 -7.34
C GLY A 146 14.64 -7.99 -5.90
N PRO A 147 13.71 -8.74 -5.32
CA PRO A 147 13.94 -9.37 -4.03
C PRO A 147 15.26 -10.11 -4.12
N GLY A 148 16.24 -9.71 -3.32
CA GLY A 148 17.53 -10.41 -3.19
C GLY A 148 17.38 -11.77 -2.50
N GLY A 149 16.16 -12.26 -2.41
CA GLY A 149 15.80 -13.60 -2.01
C GLY A 149 15.36 -14.43 -3.23
N ALA A 150 15.42 -15.74 -3.10
CA ALA A 150 14.88 -16.66 -4.09
C ALA A 150 13.43 -16.24 -4.44
N ILE A 151 13.13 -16.25 -5.74
CA ILE A 151 11.74 -16.13 -6.21
C ILE A 151 10.97 -17.22 -5.48
N PRO A 152 9.85 -16.90 -4.83
CA PRO A 152 8.99 -17.94 -4.30
C PRO A 152 8.70 -18.96 -5.39
N ASP A 153 8.93 -20.25 -5.12
CA ASP A 153 8.84 -21.34 -6.11
C ASP A 153 7.44 -21.45 -6.74
N ASP A 154 6.44 -20.86 -6.10
CA ASP A 154 5.05 -20.79 -6.53
C ASP A 154 4.75 -19.68 -7.56
N ILE A 155 5.67 -18.74 -7.77
CA ILE A 155 5.54 -17.75 -8.84
C ILE A 155 6.15 -18.32 -10.14
N PRO A 156 5.34 -18.54 -11.20
CA PRO A 156 5.87 -19.00 -12.48
C PRO A 156 7.00 -18.09 -12.97
N PRO A 157 8.18 -18.63 -13.34
CA PRO A 157 9.35 -17.83 -13.76
C PRO A 157 9.05 -16.86 -14.92
N GLY A 158 8.11 -17.23 -15.79
CA GLY A 158 7.65 -16.36 -16.88
C GLY A 158 6.83 -15.17 -16.41
N LEU A 159 6.03 -15.32 -15.36
CA LEU A 159 5.26 -14.23 -14.76
C LEU A 159 6.21 -13.26 -14.04
N TYR A 160 7.16 -13.78 -13.28
CA TYR A 160 8.15 -12.96 -12.57
C TYR A 160 9.00 -12.11 -13.54
N ARG A 161 9.49 -12.70 -14.64
CA ARG A 161 10.23 -11.97 -15.68
C ARG A 161 9.37 -10.87 -16.31
N ARG A 162 8.09 -11.13 -16.56
CA ARG A 162 7.15 -10.11 -17.06
C ARG A 162 6.94 -9.00 -16.06
N LEU A 163 6.74 -9.31 -14.79
CA LEU A 163 6.62 -8.33 -13.71
C LEU A 163 7.87 -7.46 -13.58
N LEU A 164 9.07 -8.04 -13.73
CA LEU A 164 10.33 -7.28 -13.73
C LEU A 164 10.52 -6.43 -14.98
N ALA A 165 10.17 -6.93 -16.16
CA ALA A 165 10.33 -6.21 -17.43
C ALA A 165 9.42 -4.98 -17.54
N HIS A 166 8.31 -4.98 -16.82
CA HIS A 166 7.31 -3.90 -16.82
C HIS A 166 7.39 -3.00 -15.58
N ARG A 167 8.40 -3.17 -14.75
CA ARG A 167 8.78 -2.13 -13.80
C ARG A 167 9.14 -0.89 -14.62
N GLY A 168 8.19 0.01 -14.79
CA GLY A 168 8.47 1.35 -15.29
C GLY A 168 9.65 1.96 -14.55
N ALA A 169 10.13 3.11 -14.95
CA ALA A 169 11.35 3.73 -14.42
C ALA A 169 11.37 4.00 -12.89
N GLY A 170 10.52 3.35 -12.08
CA GLY A 170 10.44 3.44 -10.62
C GLY A 170 9.84 2.17 -10.01
N ALA A 171 10.09 1.93 -8.73
CA ALA A 171 9.31 0.97 -7.96
C ALA A 171 7.87 1.50 -7.80
N GLU A 172 6.94 0.59 -7.61
CA GLU A 172 5.50 0.90 -7.58
C GLU A 172 5.11 1.72 -6.35
N TRP A 173 5.90 1.64 -5.28
CA TRP A 173 5.63 2.32 -4.01
C TRP A 173 6.87 3.02 -3.49
N ARG A 174 6.93 4.33 -3.69
CA ARG A 174 8.04 5.15 -3.22
C ARG A 174 7.84 5.55 -1.76
N VAL A 175 8.84 5.29 -0.93
CA VAL A 175 8.88 5.67 0.49
C VAL A 175 9.91 6.76 0.69
N GLU A 176 9.45 7.93 1.08
CA GLU A 176 10.27 9.11 1.30
C GLU A 176 10.46 9.38 2.79
N ARG A 177 11.54 10.08 3.10
CA ARG A 177 11.77 10.57 4.46
C ARG A 177 10.69 11.59 4.83
N GLN A 178 10.16 11.47 6.04
CA GLN A 178 9.27 12.47 6.62
C GLN A 178 9.92 13.86 6.60
N ARG A 179 9.21 14.86 6.09
CA ARG A 179 9.71 16.24 5.98
C ARG A 179 9.53 17.04 7.27
N LEU A 180 8.48 16.71 8.05
CA LEU A 180 8.25 17.31 9.36
C LEU A 180 9.09 16.57 10.40
N ARG A 181 9.86 17.33 11.17
CA ARG A 181 10.67 16.81 12.26
C ARG A 181 10.25 17.47 13.56
N TRP A 182 10.08 16.67 14.58
CA TRP A 182 9.68 17.11 15.90
C TRP A 182 10.73 16.63 16.91
N ASP A 183 11.35 17.53 17.64
CA ASP A 183 12.38 17.19 18.64
C ASP A 183 11.87 16.20 19.68
N ILE A 184 10.57 16.23 20.00
CA ILE A 184 9.95 15.28 20.92
C ILE A 184 9.99 13.84 20.40
N LEU A 185 9.90 13.62 19.09
CA LEU A 185 10.01 12.29 18.50
C LEU A 185 11.44 11.77 18.55
N ASP A 186 12.42 12.63 18.34
CA ASP A 186 13.83 12.30 18.47
C ASP A 186 14.17 11.95 19.95
N ALA A 187 13.66 12.73 20.91
CA ALA A 187 13.81 12.47 22.33
C ALA A 187 13.14 11.15 22.74
N PHE A 188 11.94 10.87 22.22
CA PHE A 188 11.25 9.60 22.46
C PHE A 188 12.04 8.41 21.92
N ALA A 189 12.56 8.50 20.68
CA ALA A 189 13.37 7.45 20.07
C ALA A 189 14.66 7.19 20.90
N GLN A 190 15.33 8.25 21.36
CA GLN A 190 16.50 8.13 22.24
C GLN A 190 16.15 7.47 23.58
N ALA A 191 15.05 7.87 24.20
CA ALA A 191 14.59 7.27 25.46
C ALA A 191 14.25 5.78 25.28
N ALA A 192 13.63 5.41 24.18
CA ALA A 192 13.35 4.01 23.85
C ALA A 192 14.63 3.18 23.70
N GLN A 193 15.64 3.72 23.01
CA GLN A 193 16.95 3.06 22.88
C GLN A 193 17.67 2.91 24.25
N GLN A 194 17.61 3.93 25.09
CA GLN A 194 18.13 3.87 26.46
C GLN A 194 17.41 2.81 27.32
N ALA A 195 16.13 2.57 27.03
CA ALA A 195 15.34 1.51 27.66
C ALA A 195 15.57 0.11 27.04
N GLY A 196 16.52 -0.02 26.11
CA GLY A 196 16.87 -1.30 25.49
C GLY A 196 16.03 -1.68 24.27
N ILE A 197 15.23 -0.78 23.73
CA ILE A 197 14.49 -1.00 22.48
C ILE A 197 15.42 -0.65 21.31
N PRO A 198 15.79 -1.62 20.45
CA PRO A 198 16.69 -1.35 19.34
C PRO A 198 16.07 -0.39 18.33
N ALA A 199 16.90 0.46 17.71
CA ALA A 199 16.49 1.22 16.54
C ALA A 199 16.28 0.29 15.34
N CYS A 200 15.21 0.48 14.59
CA CYS A 200 14.91 -0.21 13.34
C CYS A 200 15.35 0.62 12.14
#